data_fca00cb83f317ac27c764c58121fa2a0
#
_entry.id   fca00cb83f317ac27c764c58121fa2a0
#
_cell.length_a   1.000
_cell.length_b   1.000
_cell.length_c   1.000
_cell.angle_alpha   90.00
_cell.angle_beta   90.00
_cell.angle_gamma   90.00
#
_symmetry.space_group_name_H-M   'P 1'
#
loop_
_entity.id
_entity.type
_entity.pdbx_description
1 polymer ?
#
loop_
_entity_poly.entity_id
_entity_poly.type
_entity_poly.pdbx_seq_one_letter_code
_entity_poly.pdbx_strand_id
1 'polypeptide(L)'
;GDPYVLMLERLALPSLGSSGSAAEHLGDIDPRSFPALDVDIESLSIGDKNYGRVGFDLRTDLFGAHFLALRGQVLGIDLGDASRQNALHWWYQENGRRGSQLKGKFAVRDMGKVLSSLGYERSLETRSGGFDVNVSWPGSPDQWAMSASQGRVKFALKNGRFLKTSDAASGALRVLGIF
;
A
#
# COMPACT_ATOMS: atom_id res chain seq x y z
N GLY A 1 8.34 16.58 20.86
CA GLY A 1 7.19 17.46 20.65
C GLY A 1 5.99 16.67 20.25
N ASP A 2 4.80 17.19 20.44
CA ASP A 2 3.57 16.54 19.98
C ASP A 2 3.54 16.48 18.45
N PRO A 3 2.93 15.45 17.85
CA PRO A 3 2.82 15.35 16.40
C PRO A 3 1.92 16.45 15.83
N TYR A 4 2.20 16.89 14.62
CA TYR A 4 1.27 17.72 13.87
C TYR A 4 0.09 16.89 13.40
N VAL A 5 -1.12 17.42 13.49
CA VAL A 5 -2.34 16.76 13.00
C VAL A 5 -2.71 17.32 11.64
N LEU A 6 -2.83 16.44 10.64
CA LEU A 6 -3.19 16.80 9.27
C LEU A 6 -4.47 16.07 8.87
N MET A 7 -5.57 16.80 8.77
CA MET A 7 -6.86 16.28 8.32
C MET A 7 -7.23 16.92 6.99
N LEU A 8 -7.36 16.12 5.94
CA LEU A 8 -7.68 16.57 4.60
C LEU A 8 -8.94 15.88 4.07
N GLU A 9 -9.89 16.65 3.58
CA GLU A 9 -11.06 16.11 2.87
C GLU A 9 -10.61 15.48 1.53
N ARG A 10 -9.66 16.14 0.86
CA ARG A 10 -9.15 15.67 -0.43
C ARG A 10 -7.66 15.99 -0.57
N LEU A 11 -6.91 14.99 -1.03
CA LEU A 11 -5.54 15.16 -1.51
C LEU A 11 -5.43 14.60 -2.92
N ALA A 12 -5.10 15.47 -3.87
CA ALA A 12 -4.83 15.07 -5.25
C ALA A 12 -3.34 15.26 -5.54
N LEU A 13 -2.67 14.16 -5.88
CA LEU A 13 -1.28 14.15 -6.29
C LEU A 13 -1.19 13.96 -7.81
N PRO A 14 -0.20 14.54 -8.49
CA PRO A 14 0.04 14.27 -9.91
C PRO A 14 0.40 12.79 -10.10
N SER A 15 0.15 12.26 -11.29
CA SER A 15 0.57 10.90 -11.63
C SER A 15 2.10 10.80 -11.54
N LEU A 16 2.58 9.82 -10.79
CA LEU A 16 4.00 9.50 -10.71
C LEU A 16 4.44 9.00 -12.08
N GLY A 17 5.20 9.81 -12.83
CA GLY A 17 5.71 9.44 -14.16
C GLY A 17 5.34 10.32 -15.34
N SER A 18 4.54 11.39 -15.16
CA SER A 18 4.38 12.39 -16.23
C SER A 18 5.66 13.25 -16.31
N SER A 19 6.46 12.99 -17.33
CA SER A 19 7.61 13.76 -17.73
C SER A 19 7.24 15.24 -17.89
N GLY A 20 7.73 16.11 -17.00
CA GLY A 20 7.57 17.54 -17.22
C GLY A 20 7.78 18.47 -16.04
N SER A 21 8.06 17.96 -14.89
CA SER A 21 8.56 18.75 -13.75
C SER A 21 9.25 17.76 -12.82
N ALA A 22 10.38 18.13 -12.24
CA ALA A 22 11.08 17.28 -11.27
C ALA A 22 10.14 16.96 -10.10
N ALA A 23 9.25 15.99 -10.30
CA ALA A 23 8.69 15.22 -9.22
C ALA A 23 9.90 14.52 -8.63
N GLU A 24 10.47 15.14 -7.61
CA GLU A 24 11.47 14.53 -6.77
C GLU A 24 10.93 13.15 -6.41
N HIS A 25 11.57 12.12 -6.93
CA HIS A 25 11.19 10.77 -6.55
C HIS A 25 11.31 10.71 -5.04
N LEU A 26 10.35 10.11 -4.36
CA LEU A 26 10.46 9.90 -2.90
C LEU A 26 11.84 9.33 -2.55
N GLY A 27 12.44 8.60 -3.48
CA GLY A 27 13.79 8.06 -3.37
C GLY A 27 14.89 9.09 -3.08
N ASP A 28 14.71 10.36 -3.39
CA ASP A 28 15.70 11.42 -3.13
C ASP A 28 15.53 12.05 -1.75
N ILE A 29 14.41 11.81 -1.08
CA ILE A 29 14.10 12.33 0.25
C ILE A 29 14.75 11.42 1.31
N ASP A 30 15.37 12.04 2.31
CA ASP A 30 15.79 11.33 3.51
C ASP A 30 14.56 11.08 4.40
N PRO A 31 14.13 9.81 4.58
CA PRO A 31 12.93 9.53 5.37
C PRO A 31 13.02 9.97 6.83
N ARG A 32 14.22 10.19 7.35
CA ARG A 32 14.45 10.67 8.72
C ARG A 32 14.13 12.16 8.90
N SER A 33 13.98 12.90 7.80
CA SER A 33 13.73 14.35 7.81
C SER A 33 12.26 14.73 8.02
N PHE A 34 11.34 13.78 7.96
CA PHE A 34 9.93 14.08 8.16
C PHE A 34 9.63 14.45 9.62
N PRO A 35 8.74 15.41 9.85
CA PRO A 35 8.21 15.68 11.19
C PRO A 35 7.27 14.55 11.63
N ALA A 36 6.99 14.47 12.92
CA ALA A 36 5.93 13.61 13.43
C ALA A 36 4.56 14.16 12.98
N LEU A 37 3.75 13.31 12.30
CA LEU A 37 2.44 13.68 11.75
C LEU A 37 1.41 12.61 12.10
N ASP A 38 0.21 13.04 12.45
CA ASP A 38 -1.00 12.21 12.46
C ASP A 38 -1.84 12.62 11.25
N VAL A 39 -2.01 11.72 10.29
CA VAL A 39 -2.59 12.01 8.98
C VAL A 39 -3.89 11.25 8.78
N ASP A 40 -4.94 11.97 8.37
CA ASP A 40 -6.19 11.41 7.89
C ASP A 40 -6.63 12.13 6.60
N ILE A 41 -6.79 11.36 5.52
CA ILE A 41 -7.20 11.84 4.21
C ILE A 41 -8.48 11.11 3.80
N GLU A 42 -9.58 11.82 3.65
CA GLU A 42 -10.87 11.24 3.27
C GLU A 42 -10.90 10.73 1.83
N SER A 43 -10.22 11.43 0.92
CA SER A 43 -10.14 11.06 -0.49
C SER A 43 -8.76 11.35 -1.06
N LEU A 44 -7.95 10.30 -1.22
CA LEU A 44 -6.66 10.35 -1.89
C LEU A 44 -6.83 10.03 -3.37
N SER A 45 -6.34 10.90 -4.24
CA SER A 45 -6.23 10.66 -5.68
C SER A 45 -4.80 10.82 -6.15
N ILE A 46 -4.36 9.97 -7.08
CA ILE A 46 -3.06 10.06 -7.74
C ILE A 46 -3.30 9.99 -9.24
N GLY A 47 -3.00 11.07 -9.94
CA GLY A 47 -3.46 11.27 -11.31
C GLY A 47 -4.99 11.24 -11.37
N ASP A 48 -5.54 10.49 -12.31
CA ASP A 48 -6.99 10.33 -12.48
C ASP A 48 -7.60 9.23 -11.60
N LYS A 49 -6.79 8.55 -10.80
CA LYS A 49 -7.23 7.40 -9.99
C LYS A 49 -7.50 7.79 -8.54
N ASN A 50 -8.71 7.51 -8.07
CA ASN A 50 -9.07 7.65 -6.67
C ASN A 50 -8.69 6.36 -5.91
N TYR A 51 -7.89 6.51 -4.87
CA TYR A 51 -7.44 5.42 -4.00
C TYR A 51 -8.33 5.23 -2.77
N GLY A 52 -9.12 6.24 -2.41
CA GLY A 52 -10.02 6.20 -1.27
C GLY A 52 -9.46 6.89 -0.04
N ARG A 53 -9.93 6.45 1.13
CA ARG A 53 -9.54 6.99 2.42
C ARG A 53 -8.28 6.33 2.96
N VAL A 54 -7.34 7.14 3.45
CA VAL A 54 -6.12 6.65 4.09
C VAL A 54 -5.75 7.50 5.29
N GLY A 55 -5.35 6.86 6.38
CA GLY A 55 -4.77 7.52 7.53
C GLY A 55 -3.61 6.71 8.09
N PHE A 56 -2.71 7.40 8.78
CA PHE A 56 -1.55 6.82 9.43
C PHE A 56 -0.93 7.81 10.41
N ASP A 57 -0.10 7.29 11.31
CA ASP A 57 0.72 8.07 12.21
C ASP A 57 2.17 7.99 11.73
N LEU A 58 2.72 9.09 11.23
CA LEU A 58 4.10 9.17 10.79
C LEU A 58 5.02 9.51 11.96
N ARG A 59 5.99 8.66 12.19
CA ARG A 59 7.05 8.85 13.18
C ARG A 59 8.40 8.60 12.52
N THR A 60 9.43 9.28 12.99
CA THR A 60 10.79 9.13 12.46
C THR A 60 11.77 8.88 13.59
N ASP A 61 12.81 8.15 13.26
CA ASP A 61 13.96 7.90 14.13
C ASP A 61 15.27 7.91 13.33
N LEU A 62 16.35 7.45 13.92
CA LEU A 62 17.66 7.36 13.27
C LEU A 62 17.69 6.39 12.08
N PHE A 63 16.72 5.48 11.99
CA PHE A 63 16.67 4.45 10.98
C PHE A 63 15.73 4.77 9.82
N GLY A 64 14.79 5.71 9.99
CA GLY A 64 13.88 6.08 8.89
C GLY A 64 12.53 6.62 9.32
N ALA A 65 11.55 6.46 8.44
CA ALA A 65 10.16 6.84 8.63
C ALA A 65 9.30 5.60 8.88
N HIS A 66 8.37 5.71 9.82
CA HIS A 66 7.45 4.67 10.23
C HIS A 66 6.02 5.20 10.07
N PHE A 67 5.30 4.67 9.10
CA PHE A 67 3.87 4.93 8.89
C PHE A 67 3.11 3.88 9.69
N LEU A 68 2.68 4.24 10.87
CA LEU A 68 2.07 3.35 11.85
C LEU A 68 0.54 3.45 11.80
N ALA A 69 -0.14 2.48 12.39
CA ALA A 69 -1.60 2.49 12.52
C ALA A 69 -2.30 2.79 11.18
N LEU A 70 -1.86 2.13 10.09
CA LEU A 70 -2.48 2.28 8.78
C LEU A 70 -3.97 1.99 8.88
N ARG A 71 -4.80 2.92 8.42
CA ARG A 71 -6.26 2.87 8.55
C ARG A 71 -6.97 3.42 7.33
N GLY A 72 -8.24 3.06 7.17
CA GLY A 72 -9.05 3.48 6.04
C GLY A 72 -9.28 2.38 5.01
N GLN A 73 -9.63 2.77 3.80
CA GLN A 73 -9.94 1.85 2.72
C GLN A 73 -9.33 2.33 1.40
N VAL A 74 -8.40 1.56 0.86
CA VAL A 74 -7.65 1.87 -0.36
C VAL A 74 -7.95 0.83 -1.43
N LEU A 75 -8.52 1.26 -2.56
CA LEU A 75 -8.87 0.39 -3.70
C LEU A 75 -9.70 -0.84 -3.31
N GLY A 76 -10.56 -0.73 -2.31
CA GLY A 76 -11.37 -1.84 -1.81
C GLY A 76 -10.69 -2.73 -0.77
N ILE A 77 -9.44 -2.42 -0.42
CA ILE A 77 -8.68 -3.07 0.67
C ILE A 77 -8.90 -2.26 1.94
N ASP A 78 -9.42 -2.91 2.96
CA ASP A 78 -9.56 -2.34 4.31
C ASP A 78 -8.22 -2.44 5.03
N LEU A 79 -7.62 -1.29 5.31
CA LEU A 79 -6.34 -1.17 6.00
C LEU A 79 -6.47 -1.41 7.52
N GLY A 80 -7.68 -1.46 8.04
CA GLY A 80 -7.97 -1.58 9.46
C GLY A 80 -8.26 -0.25 10.13
N ASP A 81 -8.02 -0.21 11.42
CA ASP A 81 -8.16 0.94 12.28
C ASP A 81 -6.88 1.18 13.11
N ALA A 82 -6.87 2.24 13.90
CA ALA A 82 -5.71 2.61 14.72
C ALA A 82 -5.31 1.56 15.78
N SER A 83 -6.19 0.61 16.11
CA SER A 83 -5.87 -0.47 17.05
C SER A 83 -5.04 -1.59 16.43
N ARG A 84 -5.00 -1.68 15.10
CA ARG A 84 -4.20 -2.67 14.37
C ARG A 84 -2.77 -2.18 14.20
N GLN A 85 -1.82 -3.10 14.29
CA GLN A 85 -0.40 -2.80 14.10
C GLN A 85 0.01 -2.92 12.62
N ASN A 86 -0.83 -2.42 11.71
CA ASN A 86 -0.50 -2.37 10.30
C ASN A 86 0.43 -1.19 10.07
N ALA A 87 1.57 -1.43 9.45
CA ALA A 87 2.62 -0.44 9.31
C ALA A 87 3.40 -0.58 8.01
N LEU A 88 3.86 0.56 7.51
CA LEU A 88 4.85 0.66 6.45
C LEU A 88 6.09 1.33 7.04
N HIS A 89 7.24 0.70 6.89
CA HIS A 89 8.52 1.24 7.30
C HIS A 89 9.34 1.59 6.07
N TRP A 90 9.94 2.75 6.08
CA TRP A 90 10.88 3.20 5.05
C TRP A 90 12.20 3.53 5.72
N TRP A 91 13.20 2.65 5.57
CA TRP A 91 14.47 2.82 6.25
C TRP A 91 15.56 3.38 5.36
N TYR A 92 16.52 4.01 6.01
CA TYR A 92 17.73 4.54 5.45
C TYR A 92 18.93 4.09 6.29
N GLN A 93 19.98 3.61 5.67
CA GLN A 93 21.21 3.23 6.32
C GLN A 93 22.34 4.20 5.92
N GLU A 94 23.32 4.39 6.80
CA GLU A 94 24.46 5.29 6.58
C GLU A 94 25.28 4.93 5.33
N ASN A 95 25.29 3.67 4.92
CA ASN A 95 25.91 3.19 3.68
C ASN A 95 25.11 3.55 2.41
N GLY A 96 24.06 4.35 2.51
CA GLY A 96 23.18 4.76 1.42
C GLY A 96 22.14 3.70 1.00
N ARG A 97 22.07 2.54 1.64
CA ARG A 97 21.05 1.53 1.37
C ARG A 97 19.71 2.02 1.90
N ARG A 98 18.69 1.86 1.04
CA ARG A 98 17.30 2.21 1.34
C ARG A 98 16.41 1.01 1.12
N GLY A 99 15.30 0.96 1.82
CA GLY A 99 14.31 -0.07 1.60
C GLY A 99 13.00 0.25 2.30
N SER A 100 11.97 -0.48 1.93
CA SER A 100 10.65 -0.37 2.51
C SER A 100 10.12 -1.73 2.92
N GLN A 101 9.26 -1.76 3.92
CA GLN A 101 8.60 -2.96 4.40
C GLN A 101 7.15 -2.66 4.76
N LEU A 102 6.24 -3.41 4.18
CA LEU A 102 4.83 -3.41 4.55
C LEU A 102 4.55 -4.64 5.41
N LYS A 103 4.01 -4.42 6.60
CA LYS A 103 3.61 -5.48 7.52
C LYS A 103 2.20 -5.21 8.05
N GLY A 104 1.33 -6.21 7.97
CA GLY A 104 -0.01 -6.04 8.51
C GLY A 104 -0.99 -7.10 8.08
N LYS A 105 -2.21 -6.97 8.59
CA LYS A 105 -3.37 -7.79 8.23
C LYS A 105 -4.44 -6.88 7.64
N PHE A 106 -4.76 -7.14 6.39
CA PHE A 106 -5.69 -6.35 5.60
C PHE A 106 -6.91 -7.19 5.24
N ALA A 107 -8.08 -6.58 5.21
CA ALA A 107 -9.31 -7.25 4.85
C ALA A 107 -9.80 -6.83 3.47
N VAL A 108 -10.53 -7.70 2.79
CA VAL A 108 -11.13 -7.46 1.48
C VAL A 108 -12.56 -7.97 1.49
N ARG A 109 -13.51 -7.17 1.04
CA ARG A 109 -14.91 -7.57 0.90
C ARG A 109 -15.22 -8.16 -0.48
N ASP A 110 -14.56 -7.66 -1.51
CA ASP A 110 -14.75 -8.11 -2.89
C ASP A 110 -13.39 -8.13 -3.61
N MET A 111 -12.79 -9.31 -3.70
CA MET A 111 -11.51 -9.49 -4.38
C MET A 111 -11.59 -9.15 -5.87
N GLY A 112 -12.73 -9.41 -6.51
CA GLY A 112 -12.91 -9.06 -7.92
C GLY A 112 -12.82 -7.56 -8.16
N LYS A 113 -13.37 -6.75 -7.25
CA LYS A 113 -13.20 -5.28 -7.30
C LYS A 113 -11.76 -4.85 -7.09
N VAL A 114 -11.05 -5.48 -6.15
CA VAL A 114 -9.63 -5.20 -5.91
C VAL A 114 -8.81 -5.51 -7.16
N LEU A 115 -8.99 -6.68 -7.76
CA LEU A 115 -8.31 -7.06 -9.00
C LEU A 115 -8.60 -6.07 -10.13
N SER A 116 -9.87 -5.70 -10.33
CA SER A 116 -10.25 -4.70 -11.34
C SER A 116 -9.62 -3.33 -11.08
N SER A 117 -9.54 -2.90 -9.83
CA SER A 117 -8.90 -1.64 -9.44
C SER A 117 -7.40 -1.63 -9.73
N LEU A 118 -6.77 -2.80 -9.74
CA LEU A 118 -5.36 -2.99 -10.07
C LEU A 118 -5.12 -3.24 -11.57
N GLY A 119 -6.19 -3.20 -12.40
CA GLY A 119 -6.09 -3.40 -13.85
C GLY A 119 -6.14 -4.87 -14.29
N TYR A 120 -6.52 -5.79 -13.40
CA TYR A 120 -6.69 -7.20 -13.72
C TYR A 120 -8.16 -7.54 -14.01
N GLU A 121 -8.40 -8.60 -14.79
CA GLU A 121 -9.76 -9.09 -14.98
C GLU A 121 -10.38 -9.60 -13.69
N ARG A 122 -11.69 -9.41 -13.56
CA ARG A 122 -12.47 -9.93 -12.44
C ARG A 122 -12.65 -11.45 -12.56
N SER A 123 -11.59 -12.20 -12.25
CA SER A 123 -11.54 -13.65 -12.37
C SER A 123 -11.99 -14.39 -11.10
N LEU A 124 -12.18 -13.65 -10.01
CA LEU A 124 -12.51 -14.21 -8.70
C LEU A 124 -13.61 -13.37 -8.04
N GLU A 125 -14.65 -14.03 -7.57
CA GLU A 125 -15.65 -13.45 -6.66
C GLU A 125 -15.46 -14.01 -5.27
N THR A 126 -15.40 -13.15 -4.28
CA THR A 126 -15.40 -13.54 -2.88
C THR A 126 -16.33 -12.63 -2.09
N ARG A 127 -16.93 -13.17 -1.03
CA ARG A 127 -17.72 -12.36 -0.10
C ARG A 127 -16.88 -11.74 1.00
N SER A 128 -15.77 -12.34 1.31
CA SER A 128 -14.80 -11.79 2.26
C SER A 128 -13.46 -12.51 2.12
N GLY A 129 -12.40 -11.78 2.45
CA GLY A 129 -11.06 -12.32 2.45
C GLY A 129 -10.12 -11.44 3.24
N GLY A 130 -8.89 -11.88 3.36
CA GLY A 130 -7.85 -11.12 4.02
C GLY A 130 -6.45 -11.52 3.56
N PHE A 131 -5.52 -10.62 3.83
CA PHE A 131 -4.11 -10.81 3.59
C PHE A 131 -3.36 -10.63 4.91
N ASP A 132 -2.45 -11.56 5.21
CA ASP A 132 -1.40 -11.34 6.20
C ASP A 132 -0.11 -11.10 5.43
N VAL A 133 0.40 -9.88 5.49
CA VAL A 133 1.49 -9.38 4.66
C VAL A 133 2.71 -9.07 5.52
N ASN A 134 3.86 -9.55 5.08
CA ASN A 134 5.16 -9.11 5.56
C ASN A 134 6.12 -9.16 4.38
N VAL A 135 6.22 -8.03 3.67
CA VAL A 135 6.95 -7.91 2.41
C VAL A 135 7.86 -6.71 2.46
N SER A 136 9.08 -6.87 1.99
CA SER A 136 10.08 -5.81 1.88
C SER A 136 10.62 -5.70 0.45
N TRP A 137 11.02 -4.49 0.08
CA TRP A 137 11.61 -4.19 -1.22
C TRP A 137 12.71 -3.12 -1.09
N PRO A 138 13.66 -3.06 -2.02
CA PRO A 138 14.66 -2.00 -2.04
C PRO A 138 14.04 -0.66 -2.47
N GLY A 139 14.55 0.43 -1.91
CA GLY A 139 14.11 1.78 -2.26
C GLY A 139 12.95 2.31 -1.43
N SER A 140 12.37 3.42 -1.90
CA SER A 140 11.26 4.12 -1.25
C SER A 140 9.92 3.39 -1.44
N PRO A 141 8.86 3.77 -0.69
CA PRO A 141 7.54 3.13 -0.80
C PRO A 141 6.94 3.10 -2.20
N ASP A 142 7.16 4.13 -3.00
CA ASP A 142 6.69 4.26 -4.38
C ASP A 142 7.45 3.37 -5.40
N GLN A 143 8.62 2.87 -5.02
CA GLN A 143 9.45 1.99 -5.85
C GLN A 143 9.11 0.51 -5.71
N TRP A 144 7.94 0.20 -5.16
CA TRP A 144 7.50 -1.18 -5.01
C TRP A 144 7.41 -1.88 -6.39
N ALA A 145 8.05 -3.04 -6.47
CA ALA A 145 7.96 -3.94 -7.61
C ALA A 145 7.92 -5.39 -7.10
N MET A 146 6.99 -6.17 -7.63
CA MET A 146 6.85 -7.57 -7.23
C MET A 146 8.13 -8.38 -7.45
N SER A 147 8.82 -8.16 -8.57
CA SER A 147 10.07 -8.84 -8.94
C SER A 147 11.23 -8.55 -8.00
N ALA A 148 11.21 -7.41 -7.30
CA ALA A 148 12.24 -6.99 -6.35
C ALA A 148 11.83 -7.20 -4.88
N SER A 149 10.60 -7.63 -4.65
CA SER A 149 10.06 -7.83 -3.30
C SER A 149 10.42 -9.19 -2.73
N GLN A 150 10.63 -9.22 -1.42
CA GLN A 150 10.89 -10.42 -0.65
C GLN A 150 9.98 -10.48 0.57
N GLY A 151 9.54 -11.68 0.93
CA GLY A 151 8.72 -11.82 2.12
C GLY A 151 7.64 -12.86 2.00
N ARG A 152 6.56 -12.65 2.74
CA ARG A 152 5.44 -13.60 2.82
C ARG A 152 4.11 -12.87 2.73
N VAL A 153 3.22 -13.42 1.91
CA VAL A 153 1.81 -13.05 1.85
C VAL A 153 0.98 -14.30 2.05
N LYS A 154 0.11 -14.28 3.05
CA LYS A 154 -0.87 -15.34 3.27
C LYS A 154 -2.24 -14.81 2.92
N PHE A 155 -3.00 -15.59 2.16
CA PHE A 155 -4.36 -15.28 1.78
C PHE A 155 -5.34 -16.15 2.55
N ALA A 156 -6.42 -15.56 3.00
CA ALA A 156 -7.58 -16.26 3.52
C ALA A 156 -8.83 -15.75 2.78
N LEU A 157 -9.41 -16.61 1.96
CA LEU A 157 -10.62 -16.30 1.19
C LEU A 157 -11.77 -17.14 1.72
N LYS A 158 -12.92 -16.50 1.99
CA LYS A 158 -14.14 -17.16 2.42
C LYS A 158 -15.20 -17.05 1.33
N ASN A 159 -15.86 -18.18 1.03
CA ASN A 159 -16.95 -18.22 0.05
C ASN A 159 -16.55 -17.65 -1.32
N GLY A 160 -15.36 -17.98 -1.78
CA GLY A 160 -14.85 -17.58 -3.09
C GLY A 160 -15.25 -18.57 -4.17
N ARG A 161 -15.51 -18.05 -5.37
CA ARG A 161 -15.61 -18.85 -6.59
C ARG A 161 -14.80 -18.21 -7.70
N PHE A 162 -14.14 -19.06 -8.49
CA PHE A 162 -13.52 -18.62 -9.73
C PHE A 162 -14.59 -18.45 -10.81
N LEU A 163 -14.57 -17.30 -11.46
CA LEU A 163 -15.35 -17.11 -12.67
C LEU A 163 -14.62 -17.82 -13.81
N LYS A 164 -15.35 -18.51 -14.70
CA LYS A 164 -14.75 -19.08 -15.92
C LYS A 164 -14.17 -17.93 -16.74
N THR A 165 -12.87 -17.83 -16.77
CA THR A 165 -12.15 -16.86 -17.58
C THR A 165 -11.21 -17.65 -18.50
N SER A 166 -11.08 -17.17 -19.72
CA SER A 166 -10.02 -17.54 -20.65
C SER A 166 -8.64 -17.30 -20.00
N ASP A 167 -7.55 -17.60 -20.65
CA ASP A 167 -6.14 -17.61 -20.20
C ASP A 167 -5.66 -16.53 -19.19
N ALA A 168 -6.46 -15.49 -18.93
CA ALA A 168 -6.21 -14.47 -17.92
C ALA A 168 -6.27 -14.99 -16.46
N ALA A 169 -6.94 -16.10 -16.20
CA ALA A 169 -7.00 -16.72 -14.86
C ALA A 169 -5.60 -17.11 -14.36
N SER A 170 -4.71 -17.51 -15.25
CA SER A 170 -3.33 -17.86 -14.92
C SER A 170 -2.53 -16.68 -14.40
N GLY A 171 -2.81 -15.45 -14.86
CA GLY A 171 -2.16 -14.22 -14.38
C GLY A 171 -2.56 -13.88 -12.95
N ALA A 172 -3.85 -13.90 -12.63
CA ALA A 172 -4.34 -13.60 -11.28
C ALA A 172 -3.87 -14.63 -10.25
N LEU A 173 -3.81 -15.91 -10.63
CA LEU A 173 -3.33 -16.99 -9.76
C LEU A 173 -1.82 -16.87 -9.49
N ARG A 174 -1.03 -16.43 -10.48
CA ARG A 174 0.40 -16.13 -10.29
C ARG A 174 0.62 -14.96 -9.32
N VAL A 175 -0.19 -13.91 -9.42
CA VAL A 175 -0.13 -12.76 -8.50
C VAL A 175 -0.48 -13.21 -7.06
N LEU A 176 -1.42 -14.14 -6.92
CA LEU A 176 -1.81 -14.69 -5.62
C LEU A 176 -0.84 -15.76 -5.09
N GLY A 177 0.19 -16.14 -5.84
CA GLY A 177 1.18 -17.12 -5.39
C GLY A 177 0.61 -18.54 -5.19
N ILE A 178 -0.45 -18.91 -5.92
CA ILE A 178 -1.13 -20.20 -5.80
C ILE A 178 -0.46 -21.28 -6.68
N PHE A 179 0.55 -20.90 -7.46
CA PHE A 179 1.41 -21.81 -8.24
C PHE A 179 2.87 -21.44 -8.10
#